data_aa5f1ac5ae6fc48af5a7553bbd2a88db
#
_entry.id   aa5f1ac5ae6fc48af5a7553bbd2a88db
#
_cell.length_a   1.000
_cell.length_b   1.000
_cell.length_c   1.000
_cell.angle_alpha   90.00
_cell.angle_beta   90.00
_cell.angle_gamma   90.00
#
_symmetry.space_group_name_H-M   'P 1'
#
loop_
_entity.id
_entity.type
_entity.pdbx_description
1 polymer ?
#
loop_
_entity_poly.entity_id
_entity_poly.type
_entity_poly.pdbx_seq_one_letter_code
_entity_poly.pdbx_strand_id
1 'polypeptide(L)'
;MGGSIRFDGSDLFGVDKKYRYLPLYSVSALWRLSQEPFMQQAKWVDNLVFRASYGLQGNIDKNTSPFLLGTYRSESILPGVSEDVIIINSAPNKKLRWEKTQSVNAGFDFSVLNQAINLSVDYYYRKGTDLIALRMLPLETGFTSMNVNWA
;
A
#
# COMPACT_ATOMS: atom_id res chain seq x y z
N MET A 1 -12.85 -16.21 -13.72
CA MET A 1 -12.84 -15.60 -12.39
C MET A 1 -11.62 -16.09 -11.64
N GLY A 2 -10.92 -15.24 -10.93
CA GLY A 2 -9.77 -15.60 -10.11
C GLY A 2 -9.82 -14.85 -8.79
N GLY A 3 -9.26 -15.47 -7.74
CA GLY A 3 -9.14 -14.85 -6.43
C GLY A 3 -7.92 -15.38 -5.71
N SER A 4 -7.31 -14.56 -4.87
CA SER A 4 -6.22 -14.97 -3.99
C SER A 4 -6.39 -14.33 -2.62
N ILE A 5 -6.01 -15.07 -1.59
CA ILE A 5 -5.94 -14.58 -0.21
C ILE A 5 -4.56 -14.98 0.32
N ARG A 6 -3.88 -14.02 0.93
CA ARG A 6 -2.58 -14.21 1.56
C ARG A 6 -2.56 -13.50 2.90
N PHE A 7 -1.89 -14.07 3.87
CA PHE A 7 -1.64 -13.45 5.16
C PHE A 7 -0.16 -13.12 5.26
N ASP A 8 0.16 -11.86 5.33
CA ASP A 8 1.52 -11.42 5.53
C ASP A 8 1.72 -11.00 6.99
N GLY A 9 2.84 -11.38 7.56
CA GLY A 9 3.24 -11.03 8.92
C GLY A 9 4.59 -10.33 8.94
N SER A 10 4.78 -9.41 9.87
CA SER A 10 6.07 -8.77 10.09
C SER A 10 6.31 -8.54 11.56
N ASP A 11 7.53 -8.81 11.99
CA ASP A 11 7.99 -8.50 13.35
C ASP A 11 8.46 -7.04 13.50
N LEU A 12 8.60 -6.31 12.38
CA LEU A 12 8.94 -4.88 12.38
C LEU A 12 7.82 -4.01 12.98
N PHE A 13 6.56 -4.39 12.73
CA PHE A 13 5.39 -3.73 13.29
C PHE A 13 4.62 -4.71 14.16
N GLY A 14 3.93 -4.21 15.17
CA GLY A 14 3.08 -5.07 15.95
C GLY A 14 3.70 -5.53 17.24
N VAL A 15 4.20 -4.57 18.01
CA VAL A 15 4.30 -4.73 19.45
C VAL A 15 2.93 -5.16 20.00
N ASP A 16 1.87 -4.65 19.39
CA ASP A 16 0.50 -5.15 19.57
C ASP A 16 0.21 -6.23 18.51
N LYS A 17 -0.09 -7.45 18.95
CA LYS A 17 -0.38 -8.63 18.11
C LYS A 17 -1.44 -8.36 17.03
N LYS A 18 -2.33 -7.42 17.28
CA LYS A 18 -3.39 -6.99 16.36
C LYS A 18 -2.86 -6.42 15.02
N TYR A 19 -1.68 -5.82 15.04
CA TYR A 19 -1.10 -5.14 13.87
C TYR A 19 0.02 -5.96 13.20
N ARG A 20 0.32 -7.15 13.71
CA ARG A 20 1.38 -8.03 13.22
C ARG A 20 1.05 -8.65 11.86
N TYR A 21 -0.23 -9.00 11.67
CA TYR A 21 -0.70 -9.70 10.48
C TYR A 21 -1.67 -8.82 9.69
N LEU A 22 -1.47 -8.75 8.38
CA LEU A 22 -2.37 -8.09 7.46
C LEU A 22 -2.92 -9.12 6.47
N PRO A 23 -4.24 -9.34 6.42
CA PRO A 23 -4.85 -10.12 5.36
C PRO A 23 -4.81 -9.32 4.06
N LEU A 24 -4.19 -9.90 3.03
CA LEU A 24 -4.11 -9.37 1.68
C LEU A 24 -5.00 -10.23 0.79
N TYR A 25 -5.77 -9.60 -0.06
CA TYR A 25 -6.65 -10.33 -0.96
C TYR A 25 -6.80 -9.61 -2.29
N SER A 26 -7.04 -10.39 -3.32
CA SER A 26 -7.42 -9.89 -4.62
C SER A 26 -8.49 -10.76 -5.25
N VAL A 27 -9.40 -10.12 -5.94
CA VAL A 27 -10.46 -10.76 -6.73
C VAL A 27 -10.43 -10.16 -8.11
N SER A 28 -10.54 -11.00 -9.13
CA SER A 28 -10.62 -10.56 -10.51
C SER A 28 -11.69 -11.34 -11.27
N ALA A 29 -12.36 -10.64 -12.17
CA ALA A 29 -13.34 -11.20 -13.07
C ALA A 29 -13.05 -10.72 -14.50
N LEU A 30 -13.25 -11.63 -15.44
CA LEU A 30 -13.21 -11.36 -16.87
C LEU A 30 -14.48 -11.92 -17.47
N TRP A 31 -15.20 -11.10 -18.25
CA TRP A 31 -16.40 -11.49 -18.93
C TRP A 31 -16.29 -11.18 -20.42
N ARG A 32 -16.39 -12.24 -21.24
CA ARG A 32 -16.39 -12.13 -22.70
C ARG A 32 -17.81 -12.00 -23.22
N LEU A 33 -18.29 -10.78 -23.26
CA LEU A 33 -19.66 -10.45 -23.71
C LEU A 33 -19.92 -10.86 -25.14
N SER A 34 -18.92 -10.79 -26.03
CA SER A 34 -19.04 -11.19 -27.44
C SER A 34 -19.38 -12.68 -27.63
N GLN A 35 -19.13 -13.53 -26.63
CA GLN A 35 -19.42 -14.96 -26.69
C GLN A 35 -20.83 -15.32 -26.15
N GLU A 36 -21.54 -14.34 -25.60
CA GLU A 36 -22.85 -14.56 -25.03
C GLU A 36 -23.94 -14.72 -26.12
N PRO A 37 -24.98 -15.55 -25.88
CA PRO A 37 -26.02 -15.80 -26.88
C PRO A 37 -26.74 -14.56 -27.39
N PHE A 38 -26.93 -13.55 -26.54
CA PHE A 38 -27.58 -12.29 -26.92
C PHE A 38 -26.70 -11.42 -27.86
N MET A 39 -25.39 -11.64 -27.91
CA MET A 39 -24.48 -10.92 -28.81
C MET A 39 -24.29 -11.60 -30.16
N GLN A 40 -24.75 -12.84 -30.34
CA GLN A 40 -24.59 -13.59 -31.61
C GLN A 40 -25.24 -12.91 -32.82
N GLN A 41 -26.25 -12.07 -32.60
CA GLN A 41 -26.92 -11.29 -33.65
C GLN A 41 -26.08 -10.07 -34.10
N ALA A 42 -25.16 -9.59 -33.27
CA ALA A 42 -24.32 -8.43 -33.54
C ALA A 42 -23.03 -8.83 -34.27
N LYS A 43 -23.17 -9.32 -35.54
CA LYS A 43 -22.04 -9.82 -36.34
C LYS A 43 -20.92 -8.81 -36.64
N TRP A 44 -21.16 -7.54 -36.37
CA TRP A 44 -20.18 -6.46 -36.53
C TRP A 44 -19.26 -6.30 -35.33
N VAL A 45 -19.55 -6.97 -34.20
CA VAL A 45 -18.74 -6.99 -32.98
C VAL A 45 -17.85 -8.22 -32.99
N ASP A 46 -16.56 -8.05 -33.12
CA ASP A 46 -15.58 -9.14 -33.15
C ASP A 46 -15.19 -9.55 -31.73
N ASN A 47 -14.97 -8.58 -30.87
CA ASN A 47 -14.58 -8.83 -29.48
C ASN A 47 -15.16 -7.79 -28.55
N LEU A 48 -15.66 -8.26 -27.41
CA LEU A 48 -16.19 -7.42 -26.36
C LEU A 48 -15.89 -8.08 -25.03
N VAL A 49 -14.93 -7.53 -24.29
CA VAL A 49 -14.46 -8.09 -23.03
C VAL A 49 -14.52 -7.03 -21.94
N PHE A 50 -15.14 -7.40 -20.84
CA PHE A 50 -15.11 -6.60 -19.60
C PHE A 50 -14.19 -7.28 -18.60
N ARG A 51 -13.31 -6.48 -17.99
CA ARG A 51 -12.37 -6.91 -16.95
C ARG A 51 -12.61 -6.07 -15.70
N ALA A 52 -12.65 -6.71 -14.54
CA ALA A 52 -12.71 -6.03 -13.27
C ALA A 52 -11.78 -6.70 -12.27
N SER A 53 -11.12 -5.92 -11.44
CA SER A 53 -10.35 -6.43 -10.31
C SER A 53 -10.42 -5.50 -9.11
N TYR A 54 -10.39 -6.11 -7.94
CA TYR A 54 -10.30 -5.43 -6.65
C TYR A 54 -9.25 -6.10 -5.79
N GLY A 55 -8.43 -5.32 -5.12
CA GLY A 55 -7.40 -5.86 -4.25
C GLY A 55 -7.02 -4.94 -3.10
N LEU A 56 -6.59 -5.57 -2.00
CA LEU A 56 -5.96 -4.93 -0.86
C LEU A 56 -4.49 -5.39 -0.80
N GLN A 57 -3.59 -4.42 -0.81
CA GLN A 57 -2.15 -4.63 -0.66
C GLN A 57 -1.66 -3.92 0.59
N GLY A 58 -0.67 -4.52 1.26
CA GLY A 58 0.04 -3.93 2.39
C GLY A 58 1.47 -3.56 2.01
N ASN A 59 1.96 -2.51 2.60
CA ASN A 59 3.35 -2.10 2.50
C ASN A 59 3.95 -1.87 3.90
N ILE A 60 5.22 -2.18 4.04
CA ILE A 60 6.01 -1.93 5.25
C ILE A 60 7.16 -1.02 4.88
N ASP A 61 7.26 0.11 5.56
CA ASP A 61 8.50 0.88 5.54
C ASP A 61 9.51 0.23 6.48
N LYS A 62 10.55 -0.36 5.89
CA LYS A 62 11.64 -1.05 6.63
C LYS A 62 12.55 -0.08 7.39
N ASN A 63 12.48 1.21 7.09
CA ASN A 63 13.28 2.24 7.76
C ASN A 63 12.60 2.77 9.03
N THR A 64 11.36 2.34 9.27
CA THR A 64 10.56 2.78 10.39
C THR A 64 10.50 1.70 11.46
N SER A 65 10.69 2.08 12.71
CA SER A 65 10.64 1.18 13.87
C SER A 65 9.63 1.67 14.91
N PRO A 66 8.87 0.76 15.54
CA PRO A 66 8.01 1.09 16.68
C PRO A 66 8.79 1.31 17.98
N PHE A 67 10.09 0.98 17.98
CA PHE A 67 10.95 1.07 19.15
C PHE A 67 11.73 2.39 19.16
N LEU A 68 12.23 2.72 20.35
CA LEU A 68 13.17 3.80 20.52
C LEU A 68 14.49 3.44 19.82
N LEU A 69 14.91 4.26 18.87
CA LEU A 69 16.17 4.11 18.18
C LEU A 69 17.08 5.28 18.52
N GLY A 70 18.32 4.96 18.88
CA GLY A 70 19.39 5.93 19.10
C GLY A 70 20.61 5.60 18.25
N THR A 71 21.32 6.62 17.83
CA THR A 71 22.61 6.52 17.15
C THR A 71 23.72 6.98 18.07
N TYR A 72 24.82 6.23 18.09
CA TYR A 72 26.06 6.67 18.74
C TYR A 72 26.70 7.79 17.91
N ARG A 73 27.03 8.87 18.57
CA ARG A 73 27.75 9.97 17.98
C ARG A 73 28.73 10.53 18.98
N SER A 74 29.93 10.90 18.50
CA SER A 74 30.87 11.66 19.31
C SER A 74 30.58 13.15 19.16
N GLU A 75 30.20 13.79 20.25
CA GLU A 75 29.88 15.23 20.29
C GLU A 75 30.95 15.99 21.10
N SER A 76 31.32 17.15 20.57
CA SER A 76 32.26 18.05 21.27
C SER A 76 31.45 18.89 22.28
N ILE A 77 31.56 18.54 23.56
CA ILE A 77 30.87 19.23 24.66
C ILE A 77 31.62 20.48 25.09
N LEU A 78 32.98 20.42 25.07
CA LEU A 78 33.85 21.53 25.38
C LEU A 78 34.99 21.60 24.35
N PRO A 79 35.65 22.76 24.15
CA PRO A 79 36.81 22.85 23.28
C PRO A 79 37.87 21.81 23.66
N GLY A 80 38.13 20.87 22.74
CA GLY A 80 39.11 19.80 22.92
C GLY A 80 38.64 18.57 23.70
N VAL A 81 37.36 18.50 24.13
CA VAL A 81 36.75 17.35 24.81
C VAL A 81 35.60 16.84 23.99
N SER A 82 35.70 15.61 23.49
CA SER A 82 34.62 14.90 22.80
C SER A 82 34.15 13.73 23.66
N GLU A 83 32.86 13.57 23.76
CA GLU A 83 32.22 12.44 24.46
C GLU A 83 31.27 11.69 23.53
N ASP A 84 31.18 10.37 23.76
CA ASP A 84 30.27 9.54 23.03
C ASP A 84 28.86 9.63 23.65
N VAL A 85 27.91 10.08 22.85
CA VAL A 85 26.52 10.29 23.24
C VAL A 85 25.60 9.43 22.41
N ILE A 86 24.44 9.07 22.95
CA ILE A 86 23.38 8.44 22.22
C ILE A 86 22.32 9.49 21.88
N ILE A 87 22.22 9.83 20.60
CA ILE A 87 21.19 10.73 20.12
C ILE A 87 19.94 9.92 19.78
N ILE A 88 18.83 10.27 20.42
CA ILE A 88 17.52 9.64 20.17
C ILE A 88 16.87 10.35 18.98
N ASN A 89 16.61 9.60 17.90
CA ASN A 89 16.16 10.16 16.64
C ASN A 89 14.64 10.37 16.59
N SER A 90 13.86 9.49 17.24
CA SER A 90 12.40 9.60 17.26
C SER A 90 11.78 8.93 18.48
N ALA A 91 10.61 9.41 18.87
CA ALA A 91 9.82 8.77 19.93
C ALA A 91 9.28 7.39 19.49
N PRO A 92 9.19 6.42 20.40
CA PRO A 92 8.66 5.11 20.09
C PRO A 92 7.15 5.15 19.85
N ASN A 93 6.65 4.37 18.86
CA ASN A 93 5.22 4.25 18.63
C ASN A 93 4.79 2.78 18.49
N LYS A 94 4.29 2.22 19.58
CA LYS A 94 3.80 0.84 19.63
C LYS A 94 2.53 0.59 18.79
N LYS A 95 1.84 1.64 18.36
CA LYS A 95 0.63 1.58 17.53
C LYS A 95 0.91 1.64 16.04
N LEU A 96 2.18 1.63 15.66
CA LEU A 96 2.57 1.64 14.26
C LEU A 96 2.06 0.38 13.55
N ARG A 97 1.48 0.56 12.38
CA ARG A 97 0.83 -0.50 11.61
C ARG A 97 1.15 -0.39 10.12
N TRP A 98 0.81 -1.42 9.39
CA TRP A 98 1.00 -1.51 7.95
C TRP A 98 0.27 -0.39 7.20
N GLU A 99 0.94 0.15 6.21
CA GLU A 99 0.29 0.93 5.17
C GLU A 99 -0.58 0.01 4.31
N LYS A 100 -1.74 0.49 3.91
CA LYS A 100 -2.68 -0.27 3.10
C LYS A 100 -2.96 0.47 1.80
N THR A 101 -3.02 -0.27 0.72
CA THR A 101 -3.43 0.25 -0.59
C THR A 101 -4.57 -0.59 -1.13
N GLN A 102 -5.72 0.04 -1.29
CA GLN A 102 -6.86 -0.52 -1.99
C GLN A 102 -6.75 -0.13 -3.47
N SER A 103 -6.96 -1.07 -4.37
CA SER A 103 -6.98 -0.82 -5.80
C SER A 103 -8.22 -1.44 -6.44
N VAL A 104 -8.88 -0.65 -7.28
CA VAL A 104 -10.00 -1.06 -8.13
C VAL A 104 -9.57 -0.80 -9.56
N ASN A 105 -9.69 -1.80 -10.41
CA ASN A 105 -9.46 -1.64 -11.84
C ASN A 105 -10.67 -2.18 -12.60
N ALA A 106 -11.09 -1.45 -13.62
CA ALA A 106 -12.11 -1.87 -14.56
C ALA A 106 -11.62 -1.60 -15.98
N GLY A 107 -11.65 -2.59 -16.83
CA GLY A 107 -11.19 -2.49 -18.21
C GLY A 107 -12.26 -2.99 -19.18
N PHE A 108 -12.27 -2.39 -20.36
CA PHE A 108 -13.19 -2.70 -21.42
C PHE A 108 -12.43 -2.75 -22.74
N ASP A 109 -12.45 -3.91 -23.40
CA ASP A 109 -11.86 -4.11 -24.72
C ASP A 109 -12.94 -4.32 -25.74
N PHE A 110 -12.92 -3.54 -26.80
CA PHE A 110 -13.90 -3.54 -27.86
C PHE A 110 -13.23 -3.59 -29.23
N SER A 111 -13.68 -4.51 -30.08
CA SER A 111 -13.16 -4.68 -31.43
C SER A 111 -14.32 -4.92 -32.40
N VAL A 112 -14.29 -4.22 -33.52
CA VAL A 112 -15.38 -4.26 -34.53
C VAL A 112 -14.86 -4.21 -35.95
N LEU A 113 -15.75 -4.57 -36.91
CA LEU A 113 -15.52 -4.50 -38.36
C LEU A 113 -14.31 -5.30 -38.79
N ASN A 114 -14.27 -6.58 -38.44
CA ASN A 114 -13.13 -7.48 -38.73
C ASN A 114 -11.82 -6.92 -38.15
N GLN A 115 -11.88 -6.43 -36.90
CA GLN A 115 -10.76 -5.83 -36.14
C GLN A 115 -10.19 -4.54 -36.78
N ALA A 116 -10.94 -3.89 -37.67
CA ALA A 116 -10.52 -2.61 -38.22
C ALA A 116 -10.48 -1.50 -37.16
N ILE A 117 -11.34 -1.57 -36.14
CA ILE A 117 -11.34 -0.64 -35.02
C ILE A 117 -11.17 -1.43 -33.73
N ASN A 118 -10.12 -1.10 -32.99
CA ASN A 118 -9.82 -1.67 -31.68
C ASN A 118 -9.74 -0.55 -30.65
N LEU A 119 -10.53 -0.66 -29.59
CA LEU A 119 -10.55 0.29 -28.49
C LEU A 119 -10.35 -0.47 -27.17
N SER A 120 -9.44 0.01 -26.36
CA SER A 120 -9.24 -0.46 -24.98
C SER A 120 -9.32 0.74 -24.04
N VAL A 121 -10.17 0.63 -23.03
CA VAL A 121 -10.36 1.64 -22.01
C VAL A 121 -10.14 0.99 -20.66
N ASP A 122 -9.23 1.55 -19.87
CA ASP A 122 -8.95 1.11 -18.51
C ASP A 122 -9.17 2.25 -17.54
N TYR A 123 -9.97 1.99 -16.53
CA TYR A 123 -10.17 2.84 -15.36
C TYR A 123 -9.51 2.21 -14.16
N TYR A 124 -8.74 3.00 -13.42
CA TYR A 124 -8.19 2.55 -12.16
C TYR A 124 -8.42 3.58 -11.05
N TYR A 125 -8.68 3.07 -9.86
CA TYR A 125 -8.76 3.85 -8.63
C TYR A 125 -7.88 3.21 -7.57
N ARG A 126 -7.02 4.00 -6.95
CA ARG A 126 -6.13 3.55 -5.88
C ARG A 126 -6.24 4.48 -4.69
N LYS A 127 -6.42 3.90 -3.49
CA LYS A 127 -6.51 4.63 -2.23
C LYS A 127 -5.51 4.06 -1.24
N GLY A 128 -4.55 4.89 -0.82
CA GLY A 128 -3.67 4.61 0.32
C GLY A 128 -4.35 5.01 1.63
N THR A 129 -4.19 4.17 2.65
CA THR A 129 -4.65 4.43 4.02
C THR A 129 -3.58 3.97 5.00
N ASP A 130 -3.61 4.51 6.20
CA ASP A 130 -2.62 4.20 7.24
C ASP A 130 -1.17 4.54 6.81
N LEU A 131 -0.98 5.52 5.92
CA LEU A 131 0.35 5.92 5.43
C LEU A 131 1.23 6.40 6.58
N ILE A 132 2.50 5.98 6.58
CA ILE A 132 3.43 6.37 7.61
C ILE A 132 3.95 7.77 7.31
N ALA A 133 3.85 8.65 8.30
CA ALA A 133 4.34 10.01 8.21
C ALA A 133 4.97 10.45 9.53
N LEU A 134 5.87 11.42 9.43
CA LEU A 134 6.53 12.02 10.57
C LEU A 134 5.61 13.08 11.19
N ARG A 135 5.31 12.94 12.48
CA ARG A 135 4.60 13.94 13.27
C ARG A 135 5.59 14.66 14.16
N MET A 136 5.64 15.99 14.07
CA MET A 136 6.38 16.82 15.01
C MET A 136 5.71 16.78 16.37
N LEU A 137 6.52 16.67 17.41
CA LEU A 137 6.07 16.64 18.80
C LEU A 137 6.43 17.95 19.52
N PRO A 138 5.65 18.36 20.54
CA PRO A 138 6.03 19.44 21.42
C PRO A 138 7.34 19.10 22.14
N LEU A 139 8.18 20.12 22.34
CA LEU A 139 9.51 19.96 22.95
C LEU A 139 9.46 19.42 24.38
N GLU A 140 8.34 19.65 25.09
CA GLU A 140 8.12 19.14 26.45
C GLU A 140 8.11 17.61 26.51
N THR A 141 7.90 16.91 25.38
CA THR A 141 7.95 15.44 25.33
C THR A 141 9.37 14.89 25.37
N GLY A 142 10.37 15.72 25.19
CA GLY A 142 11.78 15.33 25.06
C GLY A 142 12.12 14.73 23.70
N PHE A 143 11.21 14.75 22.74
CA PHE A 143 11.40 14.26 21.39
C PHE A 143 11.00 15.32 20.36
N THR A 144 11.69 15.34 19.22
CA THR A 144 11.35 16.28 18.14
C THR A 144 10.24 15.71 17.23
N SER A 145 10.18 14.40 17.08
CA SER A 145 9.28 13.76 16.13
C SER A 145 8.92 12.33 16.51
N MET A 146 7.87 11.82 15.89
CA MET A 146 7.39 10.44 16.01
C MET A 146 6.78 9.97 14.68
N ASN A 147 7.05 8.74 14.29
CA ASN A 147 6.36 8.13 13.16
C ASN A 147 4.94 7.70 13.55
N VAL A 148 3.96 8.11 12.75
CA VAL A 148 2.52 7.81 12.96
C VAL A 148 1.88 7.38 11.66
N ASN A 149 0.81 6.58 11.76
CA ASN A 149 -0.03 6.30 10.60
C ASN A 149 -1.09 7.39 10.46
N TRP A 150 -1.15 8.00 9.28
CA TRP A 150 -2.20 8.92 8.86
C TRP A 150 -3.22 8.17 8.00
N ALA A 151 -4.50 8.45 8.25
CA ALA A 151 -5.61 7.90 7.45
C ALA A 151 -6.06 8.90 6.39
#